data_2c10542dd1615693921fe74f499e69be
#
_entry.id   2c10542dd1615693921fe74f499e69be
#
_cell.length_a   1.000
_cell.length_b   1.000
_cell.length_c   1.000
_cell.angle_alpha   90.00
_cell.angle_beta   90.00
_cell.angle_gamma   90.00
#
_symmetry.space_group_name_H-M   'P 1'
#
loop_
_entity.id
_entity.type
_entity.pdbx_description
1 polymer ?
#
loop_
_entity_poly.entity_id
_entity_poly.type
_entity_poly.pdbx_seq_one_letter_code
_entity_poly.pdbx_strand_id
1 'polypeptide(L)'
;MKEIINGHEIEIKSELSPEIIEFLIDSHKSIFSKEFHFNPIFFEMVEKTITEFGKDFNPEKDFTLIAYVDGEKMGSISGIGRENGNVQLRFYFLHEGARGMKLGKKLFVAAMDKCKEMGYNHIFFHTFNKLEVARAMYEKLGFVITGSESSEEITQGAVEEIWEKDI
;
A
#
# COMPACT_ATOMS: atom_id res chain seq x y z
N MET A 1 14.85 -1.18 11.62
CA MET A 1 14.83 -1.95 12.87
C MET A 1 14.37 -3.38 12.58
N LYS A 2 15.07 -4.34 13.17
CA LYS A 2 14.78 -5.77 12.95
C LYS A 2 14.01 -6.33 14.15
N GLU A 3 13.06 -7.20 13.88
CA GLU A 3 12.21 -7.81 14.88
C GLU A 3 12.04 -9.29 14.56
N ILE A 4 11.87 -10.13 15.55
CA ILE A 4 11.59 -11.57 15.34
C ILE A 4 10.12 -11.82 15.66
N ILE A 5 9.38 -12.35 14.68
CA ILE A 5 7.98 -12.72 14.83
C ILE A 5 7.80 -14.15 14.32
N ASN A 6 7.27 -15.03 15.18
CA ASN A 6 7.06 -16.44 14.84
C ASN A 6 8.33 -17.13 14.28
N GLY A 7 9.52 -16.74 14.77
CA GLY A 7 10.79 -17.29 14.32
C GLY A 7 11.33 -16.68 13.03
N HIS A 8 10.66 -15.68 12.47
CA HIS A 8 11.11 -15.00 11.26
C HIS A 8 11.68 -13.62 11.58
N GLU A 9 12.77 -13.25 10.89
CA GLU A 9 13.33 -11.91 10.99
C GLU A 9 12.54 -10.95 10.11
N ILE A 10 11.97 -9.93 10.73
CA ILE A 10 11.15 -8.92 10.04
C ILE A 10 11.90 -7.59 10.07
N GLU A 11 11.96 -6.93 8.92
CA GLU A 11 12.54 -5.61 8.80
C GLU A 11 11.71 -4.75 7.87
N ILE A 12 11.43 -3.51 8.26
CA ILE A 12 10.75 -2.53 7.43
C ILE A 12 11.77 -1.45 7.10
N LYS A 13 12.05 -1.28 5.81
CA LYS A 13 13.03 -0.30 5.31
C LYS A 13 12.36 0.77 4.47
N SER A 14 12.82 2.01 4.62
CA SER A 14 12.45 3.12 3.73
C SER A 14 13.46 3.16 2.60
N GLU A 15 13.06 2.80 1.41
CA GLU A 15 13.97 2.74 0.24
C GLU A 15 13.22 2.84 -1.08
N LEU A 16 13.90 3.36 -2.09
CA LEU A 16 13.42 3.38 -3.46
C LEU A 16 14.59 3.25 -4.42
N SER A 17 14.43 2.43 -5.45
CA SER A 17 15.44 2.16 -6.48
C SER A 17 14.74 1.60 -7.70
N PRO A 18 15.39 1.51 -8.87
CA PRO A 18 14.79 0.83 -10.03
C PRO A 18 14.36 -0.61 -9.71
N GLU A 19 15.11 -1.32 -8.87
CA GLU A 19 14.77 -2.68 -8.43
C GLU A 19 13.49 -2.70 -7.59
N ILE A 20 13.32 -1.74 -6.70
CA ILE A 20 12.10 -1.61 -5.89
C ILE A 20 10.90 -1.28 -6.78
N ILE A 21 11.05 -0.40 -7.76
CA ILE A 21 9.99 -0.09 -8.73
C ILE A 21 9.53 -1.36 -9.45
N GLU A 22 10.48 -2.17 -9.92
CA GLU A 22 10.17 -3.45 -10.56
C GLU A 22 9.44 -4.41 -9.61
N PHE A 23 9.88 -4.47 -8.35
CA PHE A 23 9.22 -5.27 -7.32
C PHE A 23 7.78 -4.85 -7.10
N LEU A 24 7.51 -3.53 -7.04
CA LEU A 24 6.15 -3.01 -6.88
C LEU A 24 5.25 -3.42 -8.05
N ILE A 25 5.74 -3.27 -9.28
CA ILE A 25 4.98 -3.61 -10.50
C ILE A 25 4.68 -5.10 -10.54
N ASP A 26 5.70 -5.94 -10.40
CA ASP A 26 5.55 -7.39 -10.49
C ASP A 26 4.65 -7.94 -9.39
N SER A 27 4.76 -7.41 -8.18
CA SER A 27 3.92 -7.82 -7.05
C SER A 27 2.45 -7.50 -7.27
N HIS A 28 2.13 -6.30 -7.79
CA HIS A 28 0.75 -5.95 -8.11
C HIS A 28 0.17 -6.90 -9.17
N LYS A 29 0.92 -7.17 -10.23
CA LYS A 29 0.49 -8.09 -11.28
C LYS A 29 0.22 -9.49 -10.70
N SER A 30 1.13 -10.00 -9.90
CA SER A 30 1.03 -11.33 -9.31
C SER A 30 -0.14 -11.46 -8.34
N ILE A 31 -0.22 -10.57 -7.35
CA ILE A 31 -1.23 -10.64 -6.30
C ILE A 31 -2.64 -10.40 -6.85
N PHE A 32 -2.83 -9.33 -7.60
CA PHE A 32 -4.18 -8.94 -8.03
C PHE A 32 -4.72 -9.79 -9.18
N SER A 33 -3.85 -10.45 -9.96
CA SER A 33 -4.31 -11.41 -10.96
C SER A 33 -4.72 -12.73 -10.33
N LYS A 34 -3.92 -13.26 -9.39
CA LYS A 34 -4.13 -14.58 -8.78
C LYS A 34 -5.23 -14.59 -7.73
N GLU A 35 -5.25 -13.58 -6.87
CA GLU A 35 -6.17 -13.55 -5.72
C GLU A 35 -7.50 -12.87 -6.00
N PHE A 36 -7.50 -11.84 -6.86
CA PHE A 36 -8.68 -11.01 -7.08
C PHE A 36 -9.19 -11.04 -8.52
N HIS A 37 -8.46 -11.67 -9.43
CA HIS A 37 -8.84 -11.80 -10.84
C HIS A 37 -9.13 -10.46 -11.53
N PHE A 38 -8.32 -9.43 -11.19
CA PHE A 38 -8.46 -8.12 -11.82
C PHE A 38 -8.08 -8.18 -13.28
N ASN A 39 -8.75 -7.37 -14.10
CA ASN A 39 -8.55 -7.31 -15.54
C ASN A 39 -7.23 -6.63 -15.94
N PRO A 40 -6.71 -6.92 -17.17
CA PRO A 40 -5.46 -6.33 -17.64
C PRO A 40 -5.41 -4.80 -17.58
N ILE A 41 -6.54 -4.12 -17.70
CA ILE A 41 -6.60 -2.65 -17.63
C ILE A 41 -6.07 -2.13 -16.27
N PHE A 42 -6.33 -2.89 -15.20
CA PHE A 42 -5.82 -2.55 -13.86
C PHE A 42 -4.28 -2.56 -13.87
N PHE A 43 -3.68 -3.58 -14.49
CA PHE A 43 -2.22 -3.75 -14.50
C PHE A 43 -1.53 -2.68 -15.34
N GLU A 44 -2.14 -2.27 -16.45
CA GLU A 44 -1.63 -1.16 -17.27
C GLU A 44 -1.64 0.15 -16.48
N MET A 45 -2.72 0.42 -15.76
CA MET A 45 -2.86 1.60 -14.91
C MET A 45 -1.84 1.61 -13.79
N VAL A 46 -1.68 0.48 -13.11
CA VAL A 46 -0.75 0.34 -11.98
C VAL A 46 0.69 0.50 -12.43
N GLU A 47 1.08 -0.17 -13.52
CA GLU A 47 2.43 -0.07 -14.06
C GLU A 47 2.79 1.39 -14.41
N LYS A 48 1.87 2.08 -15.09
CA LYS A 48 2.05 3.49 -15.42
C LYS A 48 2.19 4.34 -14.15
N THR A 49 1.31 4.14 -13.19
CA THR A 49 1.30 4.92 -11.95
C THR A 49 2.57 4.71 -11.12
N ILE A 50 3.01 3.46 -11.00
CA ILE A 50 4.24 3.15 -10.26
C ILE A 50 5.46 3.72 -10.96
N THR A 51 5.52 3.63 -12.28
CA THR A 51 6.62 4.18 -13.07
C THR A 51 6.69 5.69 -12.90
N GLU A 52 5.56 6.38 -12.96
CA GLU A 52 5.49 7.83 -12.74
C GLU A 52 5.90 8.20 -11.31
N PHE A 53 5.46 7.42 -10.33
CA PHE A 53 5.84 7.62 -8.94
C PHE A 53 7.36 7.56 -8.76
N GLY A 54 8.01 6.56 -9.34
CA GLY A 54 9.47 6.43 -9.28
C GLY A 54 10.20 7.58 -9.95
N LYS A 55 9.67 8.07 -11.06
CA LYS A 55 10.25 9.18 -11.83
C LYS A 55 10.12 10.51 -11.09
N ASP A 56 8.97 10.76 -10.46
CA ASP A 56 8.65 12.04 -9.83
C ASP A 56 8.91 12.03 -8.30
N PHE A 57 9.51 10.98 -7.78
CA PHE A 57 9.72 10.80 -6.35
C PHE A 57 10.51 11.96 -5.73
N ASN A 58 9.95 12.52 -4.66
CA ASN A 58 10.58 13.58 -3.88
C ASN A 58 10.68 13.14 -2.41
N PRO A 59 11.90 12.84 -1.91
CA PRO A 59 12.07 12.31 -0.55
C PRO A 59 11.63 13.26 0.56
N GLU A 60 11.43 14.53 0.27
CA GLU A 60 10.90 15.50 1.24
C GLU A 60 9.38 15.37 1.42
N LYS A 61 8.70 14.77 0.46
CA LYS A 61 7.23 14.63 0.45
C LYS A 61 6.74 13.19 0.44
N ASP A 62 7.52 12.31 -0.17
CA ASP A 62 7.10 10.95 -0.50
C ASP A 62 7.95 9.92 0.24
N PHE A 63 7.41 8.73 0.40
CA PHE A 63 8.17 7.62 0.97
C PHE A 63 7.70 6.29 0.40
N THR A 64 8.55 5.29 0.49
CA THR A 64 8.22 3.89 0.21
C THR A 64 8.80 3.04 1.32
N LEU A 65 7.96 2.25 1.97
CA LEU A 65 8.38 1.28 2.98
C LEU A 65 8.27 -0.11 2.39
N ILE A 66 9.33 -0.89 2.53
CA ILE A 66 9.39 -2.27 2.07
C ILE A 66 9.53 -3.18 3.29
N ALA A 67 8.66 -4.18 3.36
CA ALA A 67 8.71 -5.20 4.41
C ALA A 67 9.52 -6.40 3.92
N TYR A 68 10.53 -6.76 4.70
CA TYR A 68 11.39 -7.92 4.46
C TYR A 68 11.09 -9.01 5.48
N VAL A 69 11.00 -10.24 5.02
CA VAL A 69 10.89 -11.42 5.89
C VAL A 69 12.07 -12.34 5.55
N ASP A 70 12.93 -12.57 6.53
CA ASP A 70 14.16 -13.37 6.35
C ASP A 70 14.99 -12.89 5.15
N GLY A 71 15.05 -11.57 4.97
CA GLY A 71 15.82 -10.94 3.88
C GLY A 71 15.14 -10.88 2.52
N GLU A 72 13.92 -11.40 2.38
CA GLU A 72 13.14 -11.32 1.14
C GLU A 72 12.11 -10.21 1.19
N LYS A 73 11.99 -9.46 0.09
CA LYS A 73 10.95 -8.45 -0.07
C LYS A 73 9.59 -9.11 -0.15
N MET A 74 8.70 -8.81 0.80
CA MET A 74 7.39 -9.45 0.90
C MET A 74 6.20 -8.48 0.94
N GLY A 75 6.44 -7.21 1.10
CA GLY A 75 5.36 -6.24 1.14
C GLY A 75 5.82 -4.82 0.91
N SER A 76 4.87 -3.93 0.67
CA SER A 76 5.15 -2.51 0.51
C SER A 76 3.98 -1.64 0.94
N ILE A 77 4.29 -0.38 1.17
CA ILE A 77 3.33 0.72 1.24
C ILE A 77 4.07 2.00 0.92
N SER A 78 3.45 2.87 0.16
CA SER A 78 4.04 4.16 -0.20
C SER A 78 3.14 5.30 0.23
N GLY A 79 3.74 6.47 0.46
CA GLY A 79 3.03 7.70 0.72
C GLY A 79 3.44 8.75 -0.30
N ILE A 80 2.44 9.45 -0.85
CA ILE A 80 2.65 10.53 -1.81
C ILE A 80 2.08 11.81 -1.19
N GLY A 81 2.95 12.81 -0.98
CA GLY A 81 2.54 14.10 -0.44
C GLY A 81 1.60 14.81 -1.40
N ARG A 82 0.49 15.30 -0.87
CA ARG A 82 -0.48 16.12 -1.60
C ARG A 82 -0.55 17.49 -0.96
N GLU A 83 -1.40 18.35 -1.48
CA GLU A 83 -1.54 19.71 -0.98
C GLU A 83 -2.22 19.77 0.39
N ASN A 84 -2.02 20.87 1.10
CA ASN A 84 -2.72 21.20 2.35
C ASN A 84 -2.53 20.20 3.49
N GLY A 85 -1.34 19.60 3.60
CA GLY A 85 -1.05 18.64 4.67
C GLY A 85 -1.63 17.25 4.45
N ASN A 86 -2.12 16.97 3.25
CA ASN A 86 -2.67 15.66 2.89
C ASN A 86 -1.57 14.74 2.37
N VAL A 87 -1.69 13.45 2.68
CA VAL A 87 -0.84 12.42 2.12
C VAL A 87 -1.71 11.26 1.65
N GLN A 88 -1.40 10.77 0.46
CA GLN A 88 -2.09 9.62 -0.12
C GLN A 88 -1.25 8.37 0.06
N LEU A 89 -1.81 7.33 0.69
CA LEU A 89 -1.17 6.02 0.76
C LEU A 89 -1.49 5.24 -0.52
N ARG A 90 -0.48 4.57 -1.07
CA ARG A 90 -0.61 3.77 -2.29
C ARG A 90 0.30 2.54 -2.24
N PHE A 91 0.10 1.64 -3.17
CA PHE A 91 0.96 0.46 -3.41
C PHE A 91 1.12 -0.41 -2.16
N TYR A 92 0.00 -0.60 -1.45
CA TYR A 92 -0.04 -1.42 -0.24
C TYR A 92 -0.39 -2.86 -0.58
N PHE A 93 0.51 -3.76 -0.25
CA PHE A 93 0.29 -5.19 -0.42
C PHE A 93 1.21 -5.99 0.48
N LEU A 94 0.86 -7.27 0.66
CA LEU A 94 1.69 -8.25 1.36
C LEU A 94 1.55 -9.58 0.63
N HIS A 95 2.68 -10.16 0.25
CA HIS A 95 2.69 -11.49 -0.38
C HIS A 95 2.17 -12.55 0.59
N GLU A 96 1.52 -13.58 0.05
CA GLU A 96 0.85 -14.63 0.83
C GLU A 96 1.77 -15.28 1.86
N GLY A 97 3.03 -15.56 1.50
CA GLY A 97 4.01 -16.18 2.39
C GLY A 97 4.33 -15.41 3.66
N ALA A 98 3.99 -14.13 3.71
CA ALA A 98 4.24 -13.27 4.87
C ALA A 98 2.97 -12.99 5.69
N ARG A 99 1.85 -13.58 5.34
CA ARG A 99 0.57 -13.36 6.03
C ARG A 99 0.48 -14.20 7.29
N GLY A 100 -0.42 -13.82 8.20
CA GLY A 100 -0.62 -14.55 9.45
C GLY A 100 0.28 -14.11 10.60
N MET A 101 1.16 -13.14 10.38
CA MET A 101 2.08 -12.58 11.40
C MET A 101 1.72 -11.16 11.82
N LYS A 102 0.56 -10.68 11.42
CA LYS A 102 0.13 -9.28 11.62
C LYS A 102 1.08 -8.27 10.97
N LEU A 103 1.87 -8.70 10.00
CA LEU A 103 2.84 -7.85 9.32
C LEU A 103 2.17 -6.79 8.46
N GLY A 104 1.04 -7.10 7.84
CA GLY A 104 0.26 -6.12 7.08
C GLY A 104 -0.14 -4.93 7.93
N LYS A 105 -0.64 -5.18 9.14
CA LYS A 105 -1.01 -4.11 10.08
C LYS A 105 0.23 -3.34 10.55
N LYS A 106 1.33 -4.02 10.85
CA LYS A 106 2.59 -3.37 11.27
C LYS A 106 3.10 -2.44 10.17
N LEU A 107 3.06 -2.88 8.93
CA LEU A 107 3.49 -2.09 7.79
C LEU A 107 2.60 -0.86 7.61
N PHE A 108 1.29 -1.03 7.71
CA PHE A 108 0.33 0.08 7.60
C PHE A 108 0.51 1.10 8.72
N VAL A 109 0.66 0.63 9.96
CA VAL A 109 0.90 1.51 11.12
C VAL A 109 2.24 2.24 10.97
N ALA A 110 3.28 1.57 10.48
CA ALA A 110 4.57 2.21 10.20
C ALA A 110 4.41 3.36 9.19
N ALA A 111 3.57 3.16 8.17
CA ALA A 111 3.27 4.22 7.21
C ALA A 111 2.53 5.39 7.85
N MET A 112 1.56 5.12 8.73
CA MET A 112 0.85 6.16 9.46
C MET A 112 1.81 6.97 10.33
N ASP A 113 2.72 6.30 11.02
CA ASP A 113 3.74 6.94 11.85
C ASP A 113 4.68 7.81 10.99
N LYS A 114 5.06 7.31 9.82
CA LYS A 114 5.88 8.05 8.86
C LYS A 114 5.18 9.33 8.39
N CYS A 115 3.89 9.24 8.13
CA CYS A 115 3.08 10.40 7.73
C CYS A 115 3.10 11.48 8.83
N LYS A 116 2.92 11.09 10.09
CA LYS A 116 2.98 12.03 11.23
C LYS A 116 4.36 12.64 11.38
N GLU A 117 5.40 11.82 11.27
CA GLU A 117 6.79 12.26 11.35
C GLU A 117 7.12 13.30 10.29
N MET A 118 6.56 13.13 9.07
CA MET A 118 6.77 14.07 7.96
C MET A 118 5.91 15.33 8.05
N GLY A 119 5.03 15.43 9.06
CA GLY A 119 4.23 16.63 9.31
C GLY A 119 2.87 16.65 8.62
N TYR A 120 2.42 15.52 8.06
CA TYR A 120 1.08 15.43 7.48
C TYR A 120 0.02 15.36 8.57
N ASN A 121 -1.17 15.90 8.28
CA ASN A 121 -2.29 15.93 9.23
C ASN A 121 -3.52 15.19 8.75
N HIS A 122 -3.50 14.65 7.52
CA HIS A 122 -4.63 13.94 6.93
C HIS A 122 -4.15 12.86 5.97
N ILE A 123 -4.64 11.65 6.16
CA ILE A 123 -4.33 10.49 5.29
C ILE A 123 -5.57 10.10 4.51
N PHE A 124 -5.40 9.85 3.21
CA PHE A 124 -6.44 9.23 2.41
C PHE A 124 -5.85 8.17 1.48
N PHE A 125 -6.68 7.24 1.04
CA PHE A 125 -6.28 6.25 0.04
C PHE A 125 -7.52 5.69 -0.64
N HIS A 126 -7.28 5.07 -1.80
CA HIS A 126 -8.29 4.37 -2.59
C HIS A 126 -8.06 2.87 -2.46
N THR A 127 -9.14 2.12 -2.33
CA THR A 127 -9.08 0.66 -2.29
C THR A 127 -10.35 0.08 -2.91
N PHE A 128 -10.41 -1.21 -3.06
CA PHE A 128 -11.57 -1.89 -3.64
C PHE A 128 -12.31 -2.70 -2.58
N ASN A 129 -13.63 -2.77 -2.71
CA ASN A 129 -14.49 -3.52 -1.81
C ASN A 129 -14.13 -5.01 -1.71
N LYS A 130 -13.44 -5.54 -2.72
CA LYS A 130 -12.97 -6.94 -2.74
C LYS A 130 -11.90 -7.25 -1.71
N LEU A 131 -11.20 -6.25 -1.20
CA LEU A 131 -10.11 -6.39 -0.23
C LEU A 131 -10.66 -6.39 1.20
N GLU A 132 -11.49 -7.38 1.53
CA GLU A 132 -12.26 -7.44 2.78
C GLU A 132 -11.41 -7.44 4.05
N VAL A 133 -10.31 -8.18 4.07
CA VAL A 133 -9.41 -8.25 5.24
C VAL A 133 -8.80 -6.89 5.53
N ALA A 134 -8.31 -6.22 4.49
CA ALA A 134 -7.74 -4.89 4.62
C ALA A 134 -8.78 -3.86 5.07
N ARG A 135 -9.98 -3.93 4.53
CA ARG A 135 -11.07 -3.03 4.90
C ARG A 135 -11.42 -3.12 6.40
N ALA A 136 -11.48 -4.32 6.95
CA ALA A 136 -11.72 -4.52 8.38
C ALA A 136 -10.61 -3.87 9.23
N MET A 137 -9.38 -3.94 8.77
CA MET A 137 -8.24 -3.31 9.44
C MET A 137 -8.35 -1.78 9.39
N TYR A 138 -8.69 -1.21 8.23
CA TYR A 138 -8.83 0.25 8.10
C TYR A 138 -9.88 0.80 9.04
N GLU A 139 -11.00 0.12 9.15
CA GLU A 139 -12.08 0.51 10.06
C GLU A 139 -11.61 0.51 11.53
N LYS A 140 -10.90 -0.53 11.93
CA LYS A 140 -10.33 -0.63 13.29
C LYS A 140 -9.29 0.46 13.58
N LEU A 141 -8.57 0.91 12.56
CA LEU A 141 -7.58 1.98 12.70
C LEU A 141 -8.21 3.38 12.66
N GLY A 142 -9.52 3.46 12.54
CA GLY A 142 -10.25 4.73 12.62
C GLY A 142 -10.47 5.44 11.29
N PHE A 143 -10.20 4.78 10.17
CA PHE A 143 -10.51 5.32 8.85
C PHE A 143 -11.99 5.18 8.55
N VAL A 144 -12.53 6.10 7.77
CA VAL A 144 -13.92 6.08 7.32
C VAL A 144 -14.00 6.21 5.81
N ILE A 145 -15.03 5.61 5.22
CA ILE A 145 -15.29 5.72 3.79
C ILE A 145 -15.95 7.07 3.54
N THR A 146 -15.37 7.87 2.65
CA THR A 146 -15.88 9.19 2.30
C THR A 146 -16.41 9.26 0.87
N GLY A 147 -16.17 8.24 0.07
CA GLY A 147 -16.68 8.16 -1.30
C GLY A 147 -16.55 6.75 -1.86
N SER A 148 -17.35 6.48 -2.88
CA SER A 148 -17.28 5.20 -3.59
C SER A 148 -17.76 5.37 -5.03
N GLU A 149 -17.22 4.54 -5.92
CA GLU A 149 -17.54 4.56 -7.35
C GLU A 149 -17.44 3.15 -7.92
N SER A 150 -18.38 2.80 -8.80
CA SER A 150 -18.33 1.51 -9.49
C SER A 150 -17.08 1.40 -10.36
N SER A 151 -16.42 0.24 -10.33
CA SER A 151 -15.19 -0.04 -11.09
C SER A 151 -15.28 -1.41 -11.78
N GLU A 152 -16.40 -1.65 -12.45
CA GLU A 152 -16.66 -2.92 -13.16
C GLU A 152 -15.58 -3.26 -14.20
N GLU A 153 -14.90 -2.25 -14.75
CA GLU A 153 -13.80 -2.43 -15.70
C GLU A 153 -12.58 -3.12 -15.07
N ILE A 154 -12.44 -3.05 -13.75
CA ILE A 154 -11.35 -3.72 -13.02
C ILE A 154 -11.68 -5.21 -12.82
N THR A 155 -12.87 -5.49 -12.33
CA THR A 155 -13.43 -6.84 -12.22
C THR A 155 -14.93 -6.71 -11.89
N GLN A 156 -15.70 -7.76 -12.17
CA GLN A 156 -17.13 -7.76 -11.90
C GLN A 156 -17.43 -7.50 -10.43
N GLY A 157 -18.31 -6.55 -10.16
CA GLY A 157 -18.73 -6.19 -8.82
C GLY A 157 -17.73 -5.34 -8.04
N ALA A 158 -16.68 -4.85 -8.68
CA ALA A 158 -15.70 -4.00 -8.01
C ALA A 158 -16.28 -2.61 -7.75
N VAL A 159 -16.05 -2.10 -6.54
CA VAL A 159 -16.36 -0.74 -6.14
C VAL A 159 -15.07 -0.16 -5.57
N GLU A 160 -14.63 0.96 -6.12
CA GLU A 160 -13.49 1.70 -5.57
C GLU A 160 -14.01 2.60 -4.46
N GLU A 161 -13.33 2.56 -3.31
CA GLU A 161 -13.70 3.33 -2.12
C GLU A 161 -12.58 4.28 -1.76
N ILE A 162 -12.96 5.44 -1.24
CA ILE A 162 -12.02 6.42 -0.67
C ILE A 162 -12.15 6.33 0.84
N TRP A 163 -11.03 6.10 1.51
CA TRP A 163 -10.95 6.04 2.97
C TRP A 163 -10.09 7.19 3.46
N GLU A 164 -10.48 7.81 4.57
CA GLU A 164 -9.80 8.99 5.10
C GLU A 164 -9.74 9.01 6.61
N LYS A 165 -8.72 9.69 7.13
CA LYS A 165 -8.55 9.91 8.58
C LYS A 165 -7.67 11.12 8.83
N ASP A 166 -8.08 11.97 9.78
CA ASP A 166 -7.21 13.01 10.33
C ASP A 166 -6.23 12.38 11.31
N ILE A 167 -5.00 12.86 11.29
CA ILE A 167 -3.94 12.34 12.16
C ILE A 167 -3.24 13.42 12.96
#